data_ad3fd7244c28b2285bb097af93f8ba72
#
_entry.id   ad3fd7244c28b2285bb097af93f8ba72
#
_cell.length_a   1.000
_cell.length_b   1.000
_cell.length_c   1.000
_cell.angle_alpha   90.00
_cell.angle_beta   90.00
_cell.angle_gamma   90.00
#
_symmetry.space_group_name_H-M   'P 1'
#
loop_
_entity.id
_entity.type
_entity.pdbx_description
1 polymer ?
#
loop_
_entity_poly.entity_id
_entity_poly.type
_entity_poly.pdbx_seq_one_letter_code
_entity_poly.pdbx_strand_id
1 'polypeptide(L)'
;TIIGKKIDVDTYLKYEADENYEYIMPGDSSISMSMPYEGYLQTSSASASLTGSLSDYKKLSVSDLEYGRMPENAGEIVVDRMVLKSVISDQESKTAGFGTVESFLDQKVTVPQMPEMKIVGISDLGSPCIYTDQSLFINLISNAQSADDIQDSGMAIGDSSEGSGESSGSGTILDYNLKASSVSVAKGSWPTGDYEVMVNEKNKDDMAIGKTIDQKVNGKKLKVVGYYKDASD
;
A
#
# COMPACT_ATOMS: atom_id res chain seq x y z
N THR A 1 25.87 -8.81 1.71
CA THR A 1 24.77 -8.07 2.36
C THR A 1 25.23 -6.65 2.62
N ILE A 2 24.52 -5.67 2.10
CA ILE A 2 24.71 -4.26 2.45
C ILE A 2 23.64 -3.90 3.46
N ILE A 3 24.04 -3.60 4.69
CA ILE A 3 23.15 -3.06 5.70
C ILE A 3 23.31 -1.54 5.59
N GLY A 4 22.34 -0.92 4.96
CA GLY A 4 22.42 0.48 4.59
C GLY A 4 22.02 1.41 5.71
N LYS A 5 22.55 2.60 5.60
CA LYS A 5 21.98 3.81 6.17
C LYS A 5 20.68 4.14 5.44
N LYS A 6 19.94 5.12 5.95
CA LYS A 6 18.82 5.75 5.24
C LYS A 6 19.27 6.12 3.81
N ILE A 7 18.67 5.49 2.80
CA ILE A 7 18.90 5.79 1.38
C ILE A 7 17.64 6.46 0.81
N ASP A 8 17.84 7.29 -0.21
CA ASP A 8 16.72 7.85 -0.95
C ASP A 8 16.15 6.84 -1.98
N VAL A 9 14.98 7.15 -2.53
CA VAL A 9 14.29 6.30 -3.50
C VAL A 9 15.13 6.12 -4.77
N ASP A 10 15.81 7.17 -5.25
CA ASP A 10 16.66 7.09 -6.45
C ASP A 10 17.79 6.07 -6.25
N THR A 11 18.38 6.03 -5.05
CA THR A 11 19.42 5.06 -4.70
C THR A 11 18.85 3.66 -4.53
N TYR A 12 17.65 3.52 -3.95
CA TYR A 12 16.96 2.24 -3.84
C TYR A 12 16.69 1.64 -5.25
N LEU A 13 16.12 2.44 -6.15
CA LEU A 13 15.83 2.00 -7.52
C LEU A 13 17.07 1.60 -8.31
N LYS A 14 18.21 2.26 -8.08
CA LYS A 14 19.50 1.85 -8.67
C LYS A 14 19.95 0.47 -8.20
N TYR A 15 19.78 0.21 -6.90
CA TYR A 15 20.11 -1.12 -6.38
C TYR A 15 19.13 -2.20 -6.84
N GLU A 16 17.84 -1.84 -6.96
CA GLU A 16 16.81 -2.75 -7.48
C GLU A 16 17.07 -3.15 -8.94
N ALA A 17 17.57 -2.21 -9.76
CA ALA A 17 17.94 -2.46 -11.15
C ALA A 17 19.30 -3.14 -11.33
N ASP A 18 20.10 -3.29 -10.27
CA ASP A 18 21.43 -3.88 -10.33
C ASP A 18 21.37 -5.40 -10.18
N GLU A 19 21.65 -6.12 -11.27
CA GLU A 19 21.65 -7.60 -11.34
C GLU A 19 22.62 -8.29 -10.37
N ASN A 20 23.54 -7.54 -9.73
CA ASN A 20 24.44 -8.09 -8.71
C ASN A 20 23.74 -8.31 -7.36
N TYR A 21 22.51 -7.80 -7.18
CA TYR A 21 21.70 -8.01 -5.98
C TYR A 21 20.55 -8.95 -6.30
N GLU A 22 20.44 -10.03 -5.56
CA GLU A 22 19.35 -10.99 -5.71
C GLU A 22 17.99 -10.37 -5.34
N TYR A 23 17.99 -9.51 -4.33
CA TYR A 23 16.86 -8.65 -3.97
C TYR A 23 17.31 -7.53 -3.02
N ILE A 24 16.47 -6.52 -2.93
CA ILE A 24 16.66 -5.37 -2.04
C ILE A 24 15.42 -5.23 -1.14
N MET A 25 15.67 -4.99 0.14
CA MET A 25 14.61 -4.70 1.10
C MET A 25 14.81 -3.33 1.72
N PRO A 26 13.73 -2.54 1.87
CA PRO A 26 13.76 -1.33 2.69
C PRO A 26 14.15 -1.66 4.13
N GLY A 27 14.89 -0.76 4.77
CA GLY A 27 15.43 -1.01 6.11
C GLY A 27 14.36 -1.18 7.19
N ASP A 28 13.35 -0.33 7.20
CA ASP A 28 12.16 -0.46 8.05
C ASP A 28 10.98 -0.77 7.15
N SER A 29 10.68 -2.04 7.05
CA SER A 29 9.64 -2.57 6.17
C SER A 29 8.41 -3.06 6.93
N SER A 30 8.27 -2.70 8.22
CA SER A 30 7.08 -3.04 8.99
C SER A 30 5.88 -2.24 8.49
N ILE A 31 4.80 -2.94 8.17
CA ILE A 31 3.54 -2.34 7.74
C ILE A 31 2.36 -2.97 8.45
N SER A 32 1.25 -2.25 8.47
CA SER A 32 -0.04 -2.74 8.93
C SER A 32 -1.05 -2.70 7.79
N MET A 33 -1.70 -3.83 7.54
CA MET A 33 -2.78 -3.96 6.55
C MET A 33 -4.11 -4.15 7.26
N SER A 34 -5.15 -3.50 6.80
CA SER A 34 -6.51 -3.69 7.31
C SER A 34 -7.18 -4.84 6.58
N MET A 35 -7.74 -5.77 7.31
CA MET A 35 -8.60 -6.84 6.81
C MET A 35 -10.04 -6.57 7.27
N PRO A 36 -10.90 -6.01 6.40
CA PRO A 36 -12.29 -5.77 6.74
C PRO A 36 -13.06 -7.10 6.82
N TYR A 37 -13.96 -7.21 7.78
CA TYR A 37 -14.88 -8.35 7.91
C TYR A 37 -16.24 -7.91 8.47
N GLU A 38 -17.26 -8.74 8.29
CA GLU A 38 -18.57 -8.51 8.89
C GLU A 38 -18.51 -8.87 10.39
N GLY A 39 -18.84 -7.92 11.26
CA GLY A 39 -18.94 -8.16 12.69
C GLY A 39 -20.13 -9.05 13.05
N TYR A 40 -20.13 -9.57 14.28
CA TYR A 40 -21.17 -10.48 14.81
C TYR A 40 -22.60 -9.93 14.70
N LEU A 41 -22.76 -8.65 14.85
CA LEU A 41 -24.01 -7.95 14.55
C LEU A 41 -23.91 -7.46 13.10
N GLN A 42 -24.62 -8.06 12.18
CA GLN A 42 -24.62 -7.80 10.71
C GLN A 42 -24.74 -6.32 10.28
N THR A 43 -24.75 -5.39 11.22
CA THR A 43 -24.81 -3.94 11.02
C THR A 43 -23.49 -3.22 11.34
N SER A 44 -22.48 -3.93 11.86
CA SER A 44 -21.18 -3.34 12.20
C SER A 44 -20.09 -3.87 11.26
N SER A 45 -19.43 -2.97 10.55
CA SER A 45 -18.17 -3.29 9.89
C SER A 45 -17.05 -3.35 10.95
N ALA A 46 -16.32 -4.45 10.98
CA ALA A 46 -15.14 -4.61 11.79
C ALA A 46 -13.91 -4.80 10.89
N SER A 47 -12.73 -4.59 11.43
CA SER A 47 -11.49 -4.87 10.72
C SER A 47 -10.44 -5.41 11.67
N ALA A 48 -9.68 -6.38 11.20
CA ALA A 48 -8.48 -6.83 11.88
C ALA A 48 -7.25 -6.14 11.26
N SER A 49 -6.23 -5.90 12.10
CA SER A 49 -4.96 -5.36 11.66
C SER A 49 -3.95 -6.49 11.53
N LEU A 50 -3.39 -6.66 10.34
CA LEU A 50 -2.33 -7.61 10.05
C LEU A 50 -1.01 -6.85 9.99
N THR A 51 -0.18 -6.94 11.03
CA THR A 51 1.08 -6.22 11.12
C THR A 51 2.26 -7.16 10.96
N GLY A 52 3.16 -6.83 10.04
CA GLY A 52 4.36 -7.62 9.77
C GLY A 52 5.37 -6.87 8.92
N SER A 53 6.54 -7.46 8.75
CA SER A 53 7.57 -6.93 7.86
C SER A 53 7.33 -7.37 6.43
N LEU A 54 7.52 -6.47 5.45
CA LEU A 54 7.43 -6.83 4.04
C LEU A 54 8.60 -7.72 3.62
N SER A 55 8.32 -8.71 2.77
CA SER A 55 9.30 -9.54 2.11
C SER A 55 8.82 -9.90 0.70
N ASP A 56 9.76 -10.14 -0.22
CA ASP A 56 9.41 -10.61 -1.56
C ASP A 56 8.93 -12.07 -1.51
N TYR A 57 7.77 -12.36 -2.10
CA TYR A 57 7.24 -13.72 -2.17
C TYR A 57 8.13 -14.66 -3.00
N LYS A 58 9.00 -14.13 -3.87
CA LYS A 58 9.99 -14.94 -4.63
C LYS A 58 11.01 -15.65 -3.74
N LYS A 59 11.11 -15.25 -2.46
CA LYS A 59 11.94 -15.96 -1.47
C LYS A 59 11.28 -17.22 -0.92
N LEU A 60 10.00 -17.39 -1.15
CA LEU A 60 9.26 -18.56 -0.73
C LEU A 60 9.30 -19.64 -1.80
N SER A 61 9.25 -20.86 -1.35
CA SER A 61 8.93 -22.04 -2.14
C SER A 61 7.56 -22.60 -1.75
N VAL A 62 6.98 -23.43 -2.58
CA VAL A 62 5.70 -24.08 -2.26
C VAL A 62 5.77 -24.89 -0.97
N SER A 63 6.95 -25.44 -0.64
CA SER A 63 7.17 -26.20 0.61
C SER A 63 7.15 -25.34 1.87
N ASP A 64 7.24 -24.02 1.76
CA ASP A 64 7.20 -23.10 2.89
C ASP A 64 5.76 -22.70 3.28
N LEU A 65 4.80 -23.12 2.45
CA LEU A 65 3.37 -22.85 2.70
C LEU A 65 2.77 -23.94 3.57
N GLU A 66 2.10 -23.52 4.65
CA GLU A 66 1.23 -24.39 5.46
C GLU A 66 -0.13 -24.57 4.77
N TYR A 67 -0.66 -23.49 4.14
CA TYR A 67 -1.94 -23.49 3.45
C TYR A 67 -1.87 -22.67 2.17
N GLY A 68 -2.73 -23.01 1.22
CA GLY A 68 -2.96 -22.21 0.01
C GLY A 68 -1.94 -22.44 -1.08
N ARG A 69 -1.60 -21.40 -1.81
CA ARG A 69 -0.71 -21.43 -2.98
C ARG A 69 0.21 -20.21 -3.04
N MET A 70 1.19 -20.26 -3.93
CA MET A 70 2.03 -19.11 -4.24
C MET A 70 1.22 -18.03 -5.01
N PRO A 71 1.57 -16.74 -4.84
CA PRO A 71 1.01 -15.65 -5.61
C PRO A 71 1.27 -15.81 -7.12
N GLU A 72 0.29 -15.46 -7.93
CA GLU A 72 0.39 -15.44 -9.40
C GLU A 72 0.49 -14.03 -9.98
N ASN A 73 0.15 -13.03 -9.18
CA ASN A 73 0.19 -11.62 -9.57
C ASN A 73 0.41 -10.71 -8.35
N ALA A 74 0.70 -9.43 -8.60
CA ALA A 74 1.01 -8.44 -7.55
C ALA A 74 -0.17 -8.12 -6.61
N GLY A 75 -1.41 -8.46 -6.98
CA GLY A 75 -2.59 -8.32 -6.12
C GLY A 75 -2.76 -9.47 -5.12
N GLU A 76 -1.86 -10.44 -5.10
CA GLU A 76 -1.90 -11.60 -4.24
C GLU A 76 -0.73 -11.60 -3.25
N ILE A 77 -0.98 -12.02 -2.02
CA ILE A 77 0.02 -12.04 -0.95
C ILE A 77 0.03 -13.37 -0.21
N VAL A 78 1.17 -13.67 0.39
CA VAL A 78 1.31 -14.71 1.42
C VAL A 78 1.57 -14.04 2.75
N VAL A 79 0.96 -14.51 3.83
CA VAL A 79 1.21 -14.03 5.18
C VAL A 79 1.80 -15.15 6.03
N ASP A 80 2.77 -14.82 6.88
CA ASP A 80 3.24 -15.79 7.85
C ASP A 80 2.22 -15.96 8.98
N ARG A 81 2.09 -17.17 9.48
CA ARG A 81 1.20 -17.53 10.58
C ARG A 81 1.36 -16.61 11.81
N MET A 82 2.57 -16.12 12.08
CA MET A 82 2.81 -15.20 13.20
C MET A 82 2.08 -13.86 13.06
N VAL A 83 1.86 -13.39 11.83
CA VAL A 83 1.06 -12.17 11.55
C VAL A 83 -0.39 -12.36 11.97
N LEU A 84 -0.92 -13.56 11.82
CA LEU A 84 -2.33 -13.90 12.10
C LEU A 84 -2.59 -14.17 13.59
N LYS A 85 -1.54 -14.37 14.38
CA LYS A 85 -1.66 -14.86 15.76
C LYS A 85 -2.50 -13.97 16.67
N SER A 86 -2.35 -12.65 16.54
CA SER A 86 -3.13 -11.66 17.30
C SER A 86 -4.62 -11.75 16.98
N VAL A 87 -4.95 -11.83 15.69
CA VAL A 87 -6.32 -11.90 15.19
C VAL A 87 -6.99 -13.21 15.59
N ILE A 88 -6.28 -14.35 15.44
CA ILE A 88 -6.78 -15.67 15.87
C ILE A 88 -7.06 -15.72 17.37
N SER A 89 -6.31 -14.99 18.18
CA SER A 89 -6.51 -14.97 19.64
C SER A 89 -7.66 -14.07 20.10
N ASP A 90 -8.07 -13.11 19.25
CA ASP A 90 -9.13 -12.17 19.54
C ASP A 90 -10.53 -12.83 19.53
N GLN A 91 -11.36 -12.50 20.53
CA GLN A 91 -12.66 -13.14 20.69
C GLN A 91 -13.69 -12.70 19.64
N GLU A 92 -13.64 -11.44 19.22
CA GLU A 92 -14.53 -10.92 18.20
C GLU A 92 -14.23 -11.53 16.83
N SER A 93 -12.96 -11.57 16.47
CA SER A 93 -12.47 -12.22 15.25
C SER A 93 -12.84 -13.71 15.21
N LYS A 94 -12.72 -14.44 16.32
CA LYS A 94 -13.17 -15.85 16.40
C LYS A 94 -14.65 -16.00 16.13
N THR A 95 -15.46 -15.12 16.71
CA THR A 95 -16.91 -15.16 16.54
C THR A 95 -17.32 -14.83 15.10
N ALA A 96 -16.52 -14.00 14.42
CA ALA A 96 -16.67 -13.69 12.99
C ALA A 96 -16.16 -14.81 12.06
N GLY A 97 -15.60 -15.89 12.59
CA GLY A 97 -15.13 -17.03 11.80
C GLY A 97 -13.60 -17.13 11.61
N PHE A 98 -12.82 -16.20 12.18
CA PHE A 98 -11.36 -16.15 12.07
C PHE A 98 -10.64 -16.83 13.24
N GLY A 99 -11.14 -17.98 13.65
CA GLY A 99 -10.56 -18.77 14.77
C GLY A 99 -9.44 -19.73 14.35
N THR A 100 -9.21 -19.92 13.07
CA THR A 100 -8.18 -20.84 12.55
C THR A 100 -7.31 -20.13 11.52
N VAL A 101 -6.09 -20.63 11.32
CA VAL A 101 -5.14 -20.06 10.33
C VAL A 101 -5.73 -20.15 8.92
N GLU A 102 -6.33 -21.27 8.55
CA GLU A 102 -6.90 -21.50 7.22
C GLU A 102 -8.04 -20.53 6.86
N SER A 103 -8.77 -20.00 7.86
CA SER A 103 -9.88 -19.07 7.64
C SER A 103 -9.46 -17.73 7.02
N PHE A 104 -8.17 -17.43 6.98
CA PHE A 104 -7.64 -16.23 6.34
C PHE A 104 -7.37 -16.37 4.84
N LEU A 105 -7.42 -17.59 4.31
CA LEU A 105 -7.33 -17.77 2.85
C LEU A 105 -8.49 -17.07 2.15
N ASP A 106 -8.20 -16.53 1.00
CA ASP A 106 -9.11 -15.75 0.15
C ASP A 106 -9.63 -14.43 0.77
N GLN A 107 -9.17 -14.09 1.98
CA GLN A 107 -9.51 -12.80 2.59
C GLN A 107 -8.81 -11.65 1.88
N LYS A 108 -9.49 -10.52 1.87
CA LYS A 108 -9.01 -9.28 1.27
C LYS A 108 -8.37 -8.40 2.32
N VAL A 109 -7.26 -7.78 1.96
CA VAL A 109 -6.57 -6.81 2.80
C VAL A 109 -6.37 -5.50 2.05
N THR A 110 -6.36 -4.41 2.80
CA THR A 110 -6.23 -3.07 2.25
C THR A 110 -5.12 -2.29 2.96
N VAL A 111 -4.43 -1.48 2.20
CA VAL A 111 -3.59 -0.39 2.68
C VAL A 111 -4.19 0.89 2.11
N PRO A 112 -4.25 2.01 2.83
CA PRO A 112 -4.79 3.26 2.32
C PRO A 112 -4.21 3.59 0.94
N GLN A 113 -5.07 3.99 0.02
CA GLN A 113 -4.69 4.40 -1.34
C GLN A 113 -4.06 3.30 -2.23
N MET A 114 -3.99 2.06 -1.76
CA MET A 114 -3.52 0.92 -2.54
C MET A 114 -4.70 0.08 -3.06
N PRO A 115 -4.54 -0.61 -4.19
CA PRO A 115 -5.50 -1.64 -4.59
C PRO A 115 -5.65 -2.69 -3.51
N GLU A 116 -6.84 -3.24 -3.40
CA GLU A 116 -7.14 -4.37 -2.53
C GLU A 116 -6.27 -5.59 -2.92
N MET A 117 -5.68 -6.24 -1.92
CA MET A 117 -4.88 -7.45 -2.12
C MET A 117 -5.56 -8.64 -1.47
N LYS A 118 -5.23 -9.84 -1.95
CA LYS A 118 -5.85 -11.09 -1.52
C LYS A 118 -4.82 -12.02 -0.89
N ILE A 119 -5.14 -12.57 0.27
CA ILE A 119 -4.31 -13.61 0.91
C ILE A 119 -4.56 -14.95 0.18
N VAL A 120 -3.56 -15.46 -0.50
CA VAL A 120 -3.65 -16.72 -1.26
C VAL A 120 -2.83 -17.86 -0.66
N GLY A 121 -1.92 -17.53 0.26
CA GLY A 121 -1.10 -18.50 0.94
C GLY A 121 -0.74 -18.09 2.36
N ILE A 122 -0.43 -19.07 3.18
CA ILE A 122 0.00 -18.87 4.57
C ILE A 122 1.24 -19.70 4.78
N SER A 123 2.33 -19.06 5.24
CA SER A 123 3.60 -19.74 5.61
C SER A 123 3.70 -19.98 7.11
N ASP A 124 4.53 -20.94 7.52
CA ASP A 124 4.90 -21.20 8.92
C ASP A 124 6.43 -21.17 9.08
N LEU A 125 7.03 -20.05 8.75
CA LEU A 125 8.49 -19.83 8.87
C LEU A 125 8.89 -19.24 10.22
N GLY A 126 7.90 -18.92 11.07
CA GLY A 126 8.13 -18.36 12.39
C GLY A 126 8.67 -16.93 12.37
N SER A 127 8.38 -16.17 11.34
CA SER A 127 8.76 -14.78 11.20
C SER A 127 7.52 -13.94 10.83
N PRO A 128 7.24 -12.82 11.50
CA PRO A 128 6.05 -12.02 11.24
C PRO A 128 6.19 -11.25 9.92
N CYS A 129 6.20 -11.97 8.80
CA CYS A 129 6.37 -11.43 7.45
C CYS A 129 5.07 -11.45 6.65
N ILE A 130 4.92 -10.43 5.80
CA ILE A 130 3.91 -10.33 4.74
C ILE A 130 4.69 -10.34 3.43
N TYR A 131 4.43 -11.35 2.59
CA TYR A 131 5.16 -11.58 1.35
C TYR A 131 4.33 -11.05 0.19
N THR A 132 4.86 -10.04 -0.48
CA THR A 132 4.25 -9.36 -1.64
C THR A 132 5.22 -9.31 -2.81
N ASP A 133 4.78 -8.81 -3.94
CA ASP A 133 5.71 -8.46 -5.03
C ASP A 133 6.61 -7.31 -4.61
N GLN A 134 7.90 -7.42 -4.88
CA GLN A 134 8.90 -6.40 -4.50
C GLN A 134 8.59 -5.03 -5.12
N SER A 135 8.01 -4.99 -6.31
CA SER A 135 7.61 -3.74 -6.98
C SER A 135 6.60 -2.90 -6.17
N LEU A 136 5.89 -3.52 -5.23
CA LEU A 136 4.94 -2.83 -4.37
C LEU A 136 5.54 -2.25 -3.08
N PHE A 137 6.78 -2.61 -2.71
CA PHE A 137 7.34 -2.26 -1.40
C PHE A 137 7.32 -0.77 -1.10
N ILE A 138 7.82 0.05 -2.03
CA ILE A 138 7.88 1.51 -1.85
C ILE A 138 6.47 2.09 -1.69
N ASN A 139 5.54 1.64 -2.51
CA ASN A 139 4.15 2.10 -2.45
C ASN A 139 3.46 1.68 -1.14
N LEU A 140 3.64 0.44 -0.73
CA LEU A 140 3.07 -0.08 0.51
C LEU A 140 3.61 0.66 1.74
N ILE A 141 4.93 0.85 1.83
CA ILE A 141 5.56 1.54 2.96
C ILE A 141 5.14 3.02 2.99
N SER A 142 5.16 3.70 1.85
CA SER A 142 4.80 5.12 1.78
C SER A 142 3.34 5.39 2.16
N ASN A 143 2.43 4.52 1.74
CA ASN A 143 1.01 4.69 2.04
C ASN A 143 0.64 4.22 3.45
N ALA A 144 1.29 3.18 3.96
CA ALA A 144 1.10 2.75 5.35
C ALA A 144 1.60 3.81 6.34
N GLN A 145 2.76 4.43 6.09
CA GLN A 145 3.29 5.51 6.94
C GLN A 145 2.43 6.77 6.90
N SER A 146 1.86 7.11 5.75
CA SER A 146 0.96 8.27 5.64
C SER A 146 -0.30 8.13 6.49
N ALA A 147 -0.77 6.92 6.74
CA ALA A 147 -1.91 6.66 7.62
C ALA A 147 -1.56 6.87 9.10
N ASP A 148 -0.36 6.49 9.52
CA ASP A 148 0.11 6.70 10.89
C ASP A 148 0.35 8.19 11.18
N ASP A 149 0.92 8.94 10.25
CA ASP A 149 1.13 10.39 10.36
C ASP A 149 -0.19 11.16 10.50
N ILE A 150 -1.27 10.71 9.88
CA ILE A 150 -2.61 11.30 9.99
C ILE A 150 -3.20 11.06 11.38
N GLN A 151 -2.94 9.91 12.00
CA GLN A 151 -3.42 9.63 13.36
C GLN A 151 -2.66 10.40 14.43
N ASP A 152 -1.36 10.59 14.27
CA ASP A 152 -0.52 11.32 15.25
C ASP A 152 -0.70 12.86 15.15
N SER A 153 -1.10 13.38 14.00
CA SER A 153 -1.33 14.81 13.80
C SER A 153 -2.64 15.36 14.41
N GLY A 154 -3.44 14.52 15.06
CA GLY A 154 -4.57 14.97 15.90
C GLY A 154 -5.63 15.81 15.20
N MET A 155 -5.77 15.70 13.88
CA MET A 155 -6.86 16.35 13.16
C MET A 155 -8.17 15.60 13.38
N ALA A 156 -8.81 15.92 14.51
CA ALA A 156 -10.21 15.66 14.70
C ALA A 156 -10.99 16.35 13.57
N ILE A 157 -11.68 15.55 12.75
CA ILE A 157 -12.72 16.07 11.86
C ILE A 157 -13.87 16.53 12.75
N GLY A 158 -13.98 17.82 12.94
CA GLY A 158 -15.10 18.40 13.68
C GLY A 158 -14.95 19.90 13.82
N ASP A 159 -15.70 20.53 13.02
CA ASP A 159 -16.35 21.82 13.15
C ASP A 159 -15.90 22.91 12.17
N SER A 160 -16.94 23.35 11.46
CA SER A 160 -16.97 24.47 10.53
C SER A 160 -16.64 25.79 11.22
N SER A 161 -15.53 26.40 10.83
CA SER A 161 -15.40 27.86 10.91
C SER A 161 -14.61 28.37 9.69
N GLU A 162 -15.25 29.29 8.99
CA GLU A 162 -14.70 29.99 7.84
C GLU A 162 -13.36 30.67 8.20
N GLY A 163 -12.31 30.20 7.58
CA GLY A 163 -11.01 30.85 7.61
C GLY A 163 -10.34 30.65 6.27
N SER A 164 -10.19 31.72 5.51
CA SER A 164 -9.45 31.78 4.25
C SER A 164 -8.00 31.41 4.50
N GLY A 165 -7.65 30.15 4.30
CA GLY A 165 -6.29 29.65 4.25
C GLY A 165 -6.12 28.87 2.97
N GLU A 166 -5.10 29.19 2.20
CA GLU A 166 -4.68 28.44 1.01
C GLU A 166 -4.51 26.98 1.41
N SER A 167 -5.45 26.12 0.99
CA SER A 167 -5.33 24.69 1.15
C SER A 167 -4.25 24.20 0.18
N SER A 168 -3.04 24.01 0.68
CA SER A 168 -2.08 23.17 0.01
C SER A 168 -2.67 21.75 -0.04
N GLY A 169 -3.25 21.38 -1.18
CA GLY A 169 -3.84 20.07 -1.39
C GLY A 169 -2.76 19.01 -1.26
N SER A 170 -2.70 18.38 -0.11
CA SER A 170 -1.91 17.18 0.12
C SER A 170 -2.64 16.01 -0.56
N GLY A 171 -2.22 15.67 -1.76
CA GLY A 171 -2.70 14.52 -2.49
C GLY A 171 -1.81 13.31 -2.25
N THR A 172 -2.39 12.13 -2.17
CA THR A 172 -1.63 10.88 -2.13
C THR A 172 -1.08 10.57 -3.52
N ILE A 173 0.21 10.22 -3.59
CA ILE A 173 0.89 9.83 -4.82
C ILE A 173 0.78 8.31 -4.95
N LEU A 174 0.28 7.85 -6.09
CA LEU A 174 0.14 6.44 -6.43
C LEU A 174 1.01 6.10 -7.63
N ASP A 175 1.55 4.88 -7.65
CA ASP A 175 2.15 4.34 -8.87
C ASP A 175 1.07 4.21 -9.96
N TYR A 176 1.35 4.79 -11.15
CA TYR A 176 0.40 4.75 -12.26
C TYR A 176 0.13 3.33 -12.74
N ASN A 177 1.09 2.40 -12.66
CA ASN A 177 0.92 1.00 -13.05
C ASN A 177 -0.18 0.31 -12.25
N LEU A 178 -0.36 0.68 -10.98
CA LEU A 178 -1.42 0.16 -10.12
C LEU A 178 -2.80 0.69 -10.51
N LYS A 179 -2.86 1.88 -11.07
CA LYS A 179 -4.11 2.58 -11.44
C LYS A 179 -4.42 2.55 -12.94
N ALA A 180 -3.45 2.24 -13.80
CA ALA A 180 -3.59 2.36 -15.25
C ALA A 180 -4.79 1.58 -15.82
N SER A 181 -5.16 0.45 -15.22
CA SER A 181 -6.33 -0.34 -15.63
C SER A 181 -7.68 0.22 -15.17
N SER A 182 -7.67 1.10 -14.16
CA SER A 182 -8.89 1.65 -13.53
C SER A 182 -9.14 3.11 -13.84
N VAL A 183 -8.28 3.73 -14.65
CA VAL A 183 -8.40 5.15 -15.02
C VAL A 183 -8.23 5.34 -16.53
N SER A 184 -8.78 6.42 -17.05
CA SER A 184 -8.60 6.86 -18.45
C SER A 184 -7.97 8.23 -18.49
N VAL A 185 -7.14 8.49 -19.53
CA VAL A 185 -6.57 9.83 -19.76
C VAL A 185 -7.67 10.75 -20.23
N ALA A 186 -7.96 11.80 -19.46
CA ALA A 186 -8.91 12.84 -19.85
C ALA A 186 -8.24 13.92 -20.70
N LYS A 187 -6.99 14.28 -20.38
CA LYS A 187 -6.19 15.27 -21.13
C LYS A 187 -4.70 15.11 -20.81
N GLY A 188 -3.85 15.43 -21.79
CA GLY A 188 -2.39 15.32 -21.63
C GLY A 188 -1.87 13.93 -21.96
N SER A 189 -0.87 13.45 -21.24
CA SER A 189 -0.23 12.15 -21.46
C SER A 189 -0.01 11.41 -20.17
N TRP A 190 0.24 10.10 -20.26
CA TRP A 190 0.78 9.33 -19.15
C TRP A 190 2.16 9.86 -18.73
N PRO A 191 2.52 9.76 -17.44
CA PRO A 191 3.87 10.05 -16.98
C PRO A 191 4.89 9.16 -17.70
N THR A 192 6.00 9.76 -18.10
CA THR A 192 7.13 9.05 -18.72
C THR A 192 8.43 9.25 -17.95
N GLY A 193 8.44 10.17 -17.00
CA GLY A 193 9.58 10.48 -16.13
C GLY A 193 9.22 10.33 -14.66
N ASP A 194 10.24 10.06 -13.83
CA ASP A 194 10.10 9.74 -12.39
C ASP A 194 9.39 10.81 -11.56
N TYR A 195 9.41 12.06 -12.00
CA TYR A 195 8.80 13.20 -11.28
C TYR A 195 7.65 13.82 -12.06
N GLU A 196 7.03 13.04 -12.94
CA GLU A 196 5.83 13.42 -13.67
C GLU A 196 4.61 12.75 -13.04
N VAL A 197 3.49 13.47 -12.96
CA VAL A 197 2.26 12.99 -12.36
C VAL A 197 1.04 13.34 -13.21
N MET A 198 0.02 12.52 -13.10
CA MET A 198 -1.34 12.87 -13.53
C MET A 198 -2.16 13.23 -12.29
N VAL A 199 -3.07 14.19 -12.47
CA VAL A 199 -4.03 14.60 -11.44
C VAL A 199 -5.44 14.23 -11.88
N ASN A 200 -6.34 13.98 -10.93
CA ASN A 200 -7.75 13.79 -11.26
C ASN A 200 -8.29 15.05 -11.94
N GLU A 201 -9.07 14.91 -13.02
CA GLU A 201 -9.64 16.03 -13.77
C GLU A 201 -10.47 16.99 -12.90
N LYS A 202 -11.03 16.49 -11.80
CA LYS A 202 -11.76 17.30 -10.82
C LYS A 202 -10.89 18.40 -10.18
N ASN A 203 -9.57 18.22 -10.16
CA ASN A 203 -8.60 19.18 -9.59
C ASN A 203 -7.85 20.00 -10.64
N LYS A 204 -8.34 20.05 -11.87
CA LYS A 204 -7.68 20.73 -13.02
C LYS A 204 -7.47 22.22 -12.82
N ASP A 205 -8.35 22.88 -12.05
CA ASP A 205 -8.32 24.33 -11.85
C ASP A 205 -7.18 24.73 -10.89
N ASP A 206 -6.83 23.86 -9.95
CA ASP A 206 -5.76 24.08 -8.97
C ASP A 206 -4.40 23.57 -9.47
N MET A 207 -4.37 22.56 -10.33
CA MET A 207 -3.16 21.86 -10.76
C MET A 207 -3.06 21.78 -12.28
N ALA A 208 -2.64 22.88 -12.91
CA ALA A 208 -2.58 22.97 -14.38
C ALA A 208 -1.46 22.10 -15.00
N ILE A 209 -1.74 21.47 -16.15
CA ILE A 209 -0.73 20.71 -16.94
C ILE A 209 0.45 21.61 -17.27
N GLY A 210 1.65 21.08 -17.11
CA GLY A 210 2.92 21.78 -17.32
C GLY A 210 3.43 22.55 -16.11
N LYS A 211 2.64 22.70 -15.04
CA LYS A 211 3.05 23.29 -13.78
C LYS A 211 3.59 22.24 -12.82
N THR A 212 4.36 22.71 -11.86
CA THR A 212 4.80 21.87 -10.73
C THR A 212 3.90 22.08 -9.54
N ILE A 213 3.61 21.01 -8.81
CA ILE A 213 2.90 21.06 -7.52
C ILE A 213 3.89 21.25 -6.38
N ASP A 214 3.43 21.78 -5.25
CA ASP A 214 4.33 22.09 -4.14
C ASP A 214 4.77 20.85 -3.36
N GLN A 215 4.05 19.75 -3.49
CA GLN A 215 4.44 18.46 -2.96
C GLN A 215 5.77 18.01 -3.56
N LYS A 216 6.67 17.54 -2.71
CA LYS A 216 8.01 17.10 -3.12
C LYS A 216 8.19 15.62 -2.81
N VAL A 217 8.82 14.92 -3.74
CA VAL A 217 9.34 13.58 -3.55
C VAL A 217 10.86 13.66 -3.67
N ASN A 218 11.60 13.20 -2.67
CA ASN A 218 13.06 13.32 -2.61
C ASN A 218 13.58 14.76 -2.82
N GLY A 219 12.86 15.75 -2.29
CA GLY A 219 13.20 17.15 -2.45
C GLY A 219 12.91 17.77 -3.83
N LYS A 220 12.45 16.97 -4.80
CA LYS A 220 12.08 17.43 -6.15
C LYS A 220 10.58 17.65 -6.23
N LYS A 221 10.17 18.72 -6.91
CA LYS A 221 8.75 19.01 -7.19
C LYS A 221 8.26 18.10 -8.31
N LEU A 222 6.98 17.74 -8.24
CA LEU A 222 6.32 16.92 -9.26
C LEU A 222 5.72 17.80 -10.32
N LYS A 223 5.84 17.41 -11.60
CA LYS A 223 5.29 18.10 -12.75
C LYS A 223 4.01 17.44 -13.23
N VAL A 224 2.94 18.19 -13.34
CA VAL A 224 1.67 17.69 -13.88
C VAL A 224 1.78 17.54 -15.41
N VAL A 225 1.60 16.33 -15.93
CA VAL A 225 1.67 16.02 -17.37
C VAL A 225 0.31 15.64 -17.97
N GLY A 226 -0.67 15.33 -17.14
CA GLY A 226 -1.99 14.97 -17.62
C GLY A 226 -3.05 14.97 -16.54
N TYR A 227 -4.30 14.79 -16.98
CA TYR A 227 -5.47 14.56 -16.15
C TYR A 227 -6.04 13.17 -16.42
N TYR A 228 -6.51 12.52 -15.37
CA TYR A 228 -7.21 11.24 -15.47
C TYR A 228 -8.65 11.34 -14.95
N LYS A 229 -9.47 10.41 -15.40
CA LYS A 229 -10.81 10.10 -14.86
C LYS A 229 -10.81 8.66 -14.34
N ASP A 230 -11.51 8.42 -13.26
CA ASP A 230 -11.78 7.06 -12.83
C ASP A 230 -12.73 6.37 -13.82
N ALA A 231 -12.53 5.08 -14.06
CA ALA A 231 -13.31 4.33 -15.07
C ALA A 231 -14.80 4.15 -14.70
N SER A 232 -15.14 4.51 -13.47
CA SER A 232 -16.51 4.47 -12.93
C SER A 232 -17.25 5.81 -12.97
N ASP A 233 -16.62 6.87 -13.51
CA ASP A 233 -17.22 8.22 -13.66
C ASP A 233 -17.82 8.45 -15.05
#